data_6188d5d959cf6272706558a00e97b29c
#
_entry.id   6188d5d959cf6272706558a00e97b29c
#
_cell.length_a   1.000
_cell.length_b   1.000
_cell.length_c   1.000
_cell.angle_alpha   90.00
_cell.angle_beta   90.00
_cell.angle_gamma   90.00
#
_symmetry.space_group_name_H-M   'P 1'
#
loop_
_entity.id
_entity.type
_entity.pdbx_description
1 polymer ?
#
loop_
_entity_poly.entity_id
_entity_poly.type
_entity_poly.pdbx_seq_one_letter_code
_entity_poly.pdbx_strand_id
1 'polypeptide(L)'
;WIKEIPLIYYPWGLQSAAIRFKNSLQENSKLHVIAEDVVESCHNGIVAWEKESHVQPILIKGKDDYFKTIERWRILEEFFREKGIKFFEIKSVEGNILSKIVNLVYLLDYSSIYHAVLNRIDPSPVKAIDFVKSRI
;
A
#
# COMPACT_ATOMS: atom_id res chain seq x y z
N TRP A 1 10.11 -2.82 8.64
CA TRP A 1 8.76 -3.31 8.86
C TRP A 1 8.21 -4.07 7.66
N ILE A 2 8.50 -3.67 6.42
CA ILE A 2 8.16 -4.44 5.22
C ILE A 2 9.25 -5.50 5.02
N LYS A 3 8.86 -6.78 5.10
CA LYS A 3 9.78 -7.92 4.95
C LYS A 3 9.41 -8.84 3.78
N GLU A 4 8.22 -8.66 3.24
CA GLU A 4 7.63 -9.48 2.20
C GLU A 4 7.11 -8.57 1.07
N ILE A 5 6.42 -9.11 0.07
CA ILE A 5 5.83 -8.30 -1.00
C ILE A 5 4.67 -7.50 -0.41
N PRO A 6 4.72 -6.15 -0.36
CA PRO A 6 3.61 -5.36 0.16
C PRO A 6 2.40 -5.47 -0.76
N LEU A 7 1.23 -5.72 -0.17
CA LEU A 7 -0.06 -5.61 -0.84
C LEU A 7 -0.83 -4.46 -0.18
N ILE A 8 -0.96 -3.37 -0.91
CA ILE A 8 -1.60 -2.14 -0.45
C ILE A 8 -3.09 -2.20 -0.78
N TYR A 9 -3.93 -2.30 0.24
CA TYR A 9 -5.36 -2.13 0.11
C TYR A 9 -5.76 -0.67 0.33
N TYR A 10 -6.65 -0.15 -0.50
CA TYR A 10 -7.09 1.23 -0.45
C TYR A 10 -8.58 1.37 -0.81
N PRO A 11 -9.29 2.39 -0.31
CA PRO A 11 -10.62 2.73 -0.79
C PRO A 11 -10.49 3.60 -2.04
N TRP A 12 -11.46 3.53 -2.95
CA TRP A 12 -11.47 4.27 -4.22
C TRP A 12 -10.98 5.72 -4.12
N GLY A 13 -11.46 6.48 -3.13
CA GLY A 13 -11.09 7.89 -2.96
C GLY A 13 -9.61 8.15 -2.62
N LEU A 14 -8.85 7.14 -2.18
CA LEU A 14 -7.43 7.24 -1.82
C LEU A 14 -6.51 6.50 -2.82
N GLN A 15 -7.04 6.06 -3.95
CA GLN A 15 -6.30 5.33 -4.98
C GLN A 15 -5.01 6.05 -5.40
N SER A 16 -5.07 7.36 -5.63
CA SER A 16 -3.90 8.14 -6.06
C SER A 16 -2.75 8.11 -5.05
N ALA A 17 -3.06 8.18 -3.75
CA ALA A 17 -2.05 8.07 -2.69
C ALA A 17 -1.48 6.65 -2.60
N ALA A 18 -2.33 5.63 -2.73
CA ALA A 18 -1.90 4.23 -2.71
C ALA A 18 -1.01 3.87 -3.91
N ILE A 19 -1.40 4.28 -5.11
CA ILE A 19 -0.59 4.08 -6.33
C ILE A 19 0.72 4.87 -6.26
N ARG A 20 0.71 6.09 -5.72
CA ARG A 20 1.94 6.86 -5.48
C ARG A 20 2.86 6.10 -4.53
N PHE A 21 2.35 5.59 -3.42
CA PHE A 21 3.15 4.82 -2.46
C PHE A 21 3.73 3.55 -3.08
N LYS A 22 2.92 2.79 -3.83
CA LYS A 22 3.40 1.66 -4.63
C LYS A 22 4.60 2.04 -5.49
N ASN A 23 4.47 3.12 -6.28
CA ASN A 23 5.53 3.57 -7.17
C ASN A 23 6.78 4.04 -6.41
N SER A 24 6.60 4.75 -5.30
CA SER A 24 7.70 5.21 -4.44
C SER A 24 8.46 4.03 -3.80
N LEU A 25 7.78 2.98 -3.35
CA LEU A 25 8.43 1.76 -2.86
C LEU A 25 9.19 1.02 -3.96
N GLN A 26 8.63 0.95 -5.17
CA GLN A 26 9.30 0.34 -6.31
C GLN A 26 10.55 1.12 -6.70
N GLU A 27 10.47 2.45 -6.76
CA GLU A 27 11.57 3.31 -7.17
C GLU A 27 12.64 3.44 -6.08
N ASN A 28 12.26 3.79 -4.85
CA ASN A 28 13.22 4.05 -3.78
C ASN A 28 13.74 2.77 -3.14
N SER A 29 12.86 1.81 -2.85
CA SER A 29 13.19 0.60 -2.09
C SER A 29 13.42 -0.64 -2.96
N LYS A 30 13.27 -0.53 -4.28
CA LYS A 30 13.46 -1.62 -5.26
C LYS A 30 12.58 -2.85 -4.98
N LEU A 31 11.39 -2.65 -4.38
CA LEU A 31 10.45 -3.71 -4.03
C LEU A 31 9.44 -3.97 -5.15
N HIS A 32 9.01 -5.22 -5.30
CA HIS A 32 7.74 -5.51 -5.98
C HIS A 32 6.60 -5.17 -5.04
N VAL A 33 5.58 -4.46 -5.52
CA VAL A 33 4.44 -4.00 -4.71
C VAL A 33 3.14 -4.22 -5.48
N ILE A 34 2.14 -4.74 -4.83
CA ILE A 34 0.77 -4.89 -5.35
C ILE A 34 -0.10 -3.80 -4.72
N ALA A 35 -1.08 -3.29 -5.46
CA ALA A 35 -2.06 -2.34 -4.93
C ALA A 35 -3.45 -2.70 -5.47
N GLU A 36 -4.44 -2.75 -4.58
CA GLU A 36 -5.78 -3.26 -4.89
C GLU A 36 -6.87 -2.48 -4.15
N ASP A 37 -7.96 -2.18 -4.85
CA ASP A 37 -9.14 -1.58 -4.21
C ASP A 37 -9.77 -2.55 -3.21
N VAL A 38 -10.11 -2.08 -2.01
CA VAL A 38 -10.63 -2.92 -0.93
C VAL A 38 -11.99 -3.54 -1.24
N VAL A 39 -12.82 -2.88 -2.06
CA VAL A 39 -14.14 -3.41 -2.43
C VAL A 39 -13.98 -4.59 -3.36
N GLU A 40 -13.10 -4.46 -4.36
CA GLU A 40 -12.78 -5.53 -5.31
C GLU A 40 -12.03 -6.68 -4.62
N SER A 41 -11.09 -6.36 -3.74
CA SER A 41 -10.32 -7.37 -3.01
C SER A 41 -11.19 -8.24 -2.09
N CYS A 42 -12.23 -7.69 -1.49
CA CYS A 42 -13.20 -8.46 -0.69
C CYS A 42 -14.07 -9.41 -1.55
N HIS A 43 -14.01 -9.29 -2.88
CA HIS A 43 -14.73 -10.16 -3.80
C HIS A 43 -13.80 -11.28 -4.34
N ASN A 44 -12.67 -10.94 -4.89
CA ASN A 44 -11.72 -11.87 -5.52
C ASN A 44 -10.42 -12.04 -4.74
N GLY A 45 -9.79 -10.96 -4.33
CA GLY A 45 -8.47 -10.96 -3.71
C GLY A 45 -8.40 -11.72 -2.40
N ILE A 46 -9.50 -11.75 -1.63
CA ILE A 46 -9.60 -12.47 -0.35
C ILE A 46 -9.33 -13.98 -0.50
N VAL A 47 -9.67 -14.57 -1.65
CA VAL A 47 -9.49 -16.00 -1.92
C VAL A 47 -8.01 -16.39 -1.96
N ALA A 48 -7.13 -15.46 -2.35
CA ALA A 48 -5.69 -15.71 -2.38
C ALA A 48 -5.09 -16.02 -0.99
N TRP A 49 -5.76 -15.59 0.08
CA TRP A 49 -5.36 -15.82 1.46
C TRP A 49 -5.76 -17.19 2.03
N GLU A 50 -6.39 -18.04 1.22
CA GLU A 50 -6.64 -19.45 1.57
C GLU A 50 -5.36 -20.28 1.60
N LYS A 51 -4.28 -19.79 0.99
CA LYS A 51 -2.95 -20.39 1.01
C LYS A 51 -1.96 -19.48 1.70
N GLU A 52 -0.95 -20.08 2.32
CA GLU A 52 0.21 -19.36 2.83
C GLU A 52 0.90 -18.59 1.70
N SER A 53 1.28 -17.36 1.96
CA SER A 53 1.92 -16.48 0.97
C SER A 53 2.97 -15.59 1.62
N HIS A 54 3.93 -15.10 0.82
CA HIS A 54 4.94 -14.12 1.20
C HIS A 54 4.48 -12.69 0.88
N VAL A 55 3.22 -12.40 1.16
CA VAL A 55 2.60 -11.10 0.91
C VAL A 55 2.22 -10.46 2.25
N GLN A 56 2.51 -9.16 2.40
CA GLN A 56 2.23 -8.41 3.61
C GLN A 56 1.18 -7.34 3.36
N PRO A 57 0.00 -7.44 3.98
CA PRO A 57 -1.07 -6.45 3.81
C PRO A 57 -0.71 -5.11 4.47
N ILE A 58 -0.99 -4.02 3.75
CA ILE A 58 -0.94 -2.64 4.23
C ILE A 58 -2.28 -2.00 3.91
N LEU A 59 -3.04 -1.60 4.93
CA LEU A 59 -4.38 -1.04 4.81
C LEU A 59 -4.30 0.49 4.87
N ILE A 60 -4.52 1.17 3.74
CA ILE A 60 -4.65 2.63 3.70
C ILE A 60 -6.13 2.97 3.86
N LYS A 61 -6.49 3.57 5.00
CA LYS A 61 -7.87 3.89 5.36
C LYS A 61 -8.12 5.40 5.37
N GLY A 62 -9.26 5.81 4.88
CA GLY A 62 -9.75 7.16 5.09
C GLY A 62 -10.30 7.35 6.50
N LYS A 63 -10.09 8.52 7.10
CA LYS A 63 -10.64 8.86 8.44
C LYS A 63 -12.18 8.75 8.44
N ASP A 64 -12.82 9.17 7.32
CA ASP A 64 -14.27 9.19 7.15
C ASP A 64 -14.65 8.42 5.88
N ASP A 65 -14.22 7.16 5.78
CA ASP A 65 -14.62 6.31 4.66
C ASP A 65 -16.14 6.08 4.66
N TYR A 66 -16.68 5.82 3.48
CA TYR A 66 -18.09 5.43 3.35
C TYR A 66 -18.41 4.22 4.24
N PHE A 67 -19.55 4.23 4.93
CA PHE A 67 -19.88 3.23 5.95
C PHE A 67 -19.75 1.78 5.46
N LYS A 68 -20.08 1.50 4.18
CA LYS A 68 -19.91 0.16 3.60
C LYS A 68 -18.43 -0.22 3.39
N THR A 69 -17.57 0.77 3.20
CA THR A 69 -16.11 0.56 3.17
C THR A 69 -15.58 0.28 4.57
N ILE A 70 -16.09 0.98 5.59
CA ILE A 70 -15.75 0.73 7.00
C ILE A 70 -16.13 -0.70 7.42
N GLU A 71 -17.31 -1.17 7.00
CA GLU A 71 -17.73 -2.56 7.23
C GLU A 71 -16.74 -3.57 6.60
N ARG A 72 -16.30 -3.31 5.35
CA ARG A 72 -15.32 -4.18 4.66
C ARG A 72 -13.97 -4.19 5.38
N TRP A 73 -13.49 -3.04 5.81
CA TRP A 73 -12.27 -2.96 6.62
C TRP A 73 -12.36 -3.84 7.85
N ARG A 74 -13.44 -3.74 8.61
CA ARG A 74 -13.65 -4.55 9.82
C ARG A 74 -13.64 -6.05 9.52
N ILE A 75 -14.34 -6.48 8.47
CA ILE A 75 -14.42 -7.90 8.07
C ILE A 75 -13.05 -8.40 7.62
N LEU A 76 -12.33 -7.63 6.80
CA LEU A 76 -11.00 -7.98 6.31
C LEU A 76 -9.98 -8.12 7.46
N GLU A 77 -10.01 -7.19 8.41
CA GLU A 77 -9.16 -7.25 9.60
C GLU A 77 -9.48 -8.45 10.50
N GLU A 78 -10.77 -8.75 10.70
CA GLU A 78 -11.23 -9.93 11.44
C GLU A 78 -10.69 -11.20 10.79
N PHE A 79 -10.86 -11.33 9.47
CA PHE A 79 -10.32 -12.44 8.69
C PHE A 79 -8.80 -12.57 8.85
N PHE A 80 -8.05 -11.47 8.73
CA PHE A 80 -6.59 -11.52 8.88
C PHE A 80 -6.19 -11.95 10.30
N ARG A 81 -6.88 -11.47 11.35
CA ARG A 81 -6.62 -11.87 12.73
C ARG A 81 -6.90 -13.36 12.96
N GLU A 82 -8.02 -13.87 12.44
CA GLU A 82 -8.36 -15.30 12.53
C GLU A 82 -7.34 -16.21 11.82
N LYS A 83 -6.81 -15.74 10.69
CA LYS A 83 -5.77 -16.46 9.94
C LYS A 83 -4.35 -16.24 10.46
N GLY A 84 -4.16 -15.41 11.47
CA GLY A 84 -2.81 -15.06 11.97
C GLY A 84 -1.98 -14.22 11.00
N ILE A 85 -2.61 -13.57 10.01
CA ILE A 85 -1.95 -12.73 9.03
C ILE A 85 -1.67 -11.36 9.67
N LYS A 86 -0.40 -10.99 9.72
CA LYS A 86 0.02 -9.67 10.22
C LYS A 86 -0.20 -8.61 9.15
N PHE A 87 -0.83 -7.51 9.51
CA PHE A 87 -1.07 -6.37 8.62
C PHE A 87 -0.70 -5.04 9.28
N PHE A 88 -0.49 -4.02 8.46
CA PHE A 88 -0.28 -2.65 8.91
C PHE A 88 -1.44 -1.76 8.50
N GLU A 89 -1.74 -0.78 9.34
CA GLU A 89 -2.75 0.23 9.07
C GLU A 89 -2.11 1.62 8.93
N ILE A 90 -2.57 2.36 7.95
CA ILE A 90 -2.23 3.76 7.73
C ILE A 90 -3.53 4.53 7.58
N LYS A 91 -3.76 5.52 8.43
CA LYS A 91 -4.98 6.33 8.41
C LYS A 91 -4.69 7.72 7.86
N SER A 92 -5.58 8.22 7.00
CA SER A 92 -5.52 9.60 6.57
C SER A 92 -5.80 10.57 7.72
N VAL A 93 -5.40 11.82 7.55
CA VAL A 93 -5.88 12.91 8.39
C VAL A 93 -7.37 13.18 8.16
N GLU A 94 -7.99 13.93 9.06
CA GLU A 94 -9.32 14.52 8.86
C GLU A 94 -9.27 15.58 7.77
N GLY A 95 -10.43 15.92 7.20
CA GLY A 95 -10.56 16.97 6.20
C GLY A 95 -11.09 16.50 4.86
N ASN A 96 -11.02 17.36 3.86
CA ASN A 96 -11.46 17.03 2.51
C ASN A 96 -10.52 16.03 1.83
N ILE A 97 -10.96 15.49 0.70
CA ILE A 97 -10.21 14.44 -0.01
C ILE A 97 -8.80 14.88 -0.42
N LEU A 98 -8.63 16.14 -0.81
CA LEU A 98 -7.32 16.66 -1.19
C LEU A 98 -6.35 16.70 0.00
N SER A 99 -6.80 17.14 1.17
CA SER A 99 -6.01 17.13 2.41
C SER A 99 -5.56 15.72 2.77
N LYS A 100 -6.45 14.73 2.65
CA LYS A 100 -6.16 13.32 2.90
C LYS A 100 -5.11 12.78 1.94
N ILE A 101 -5.27 13.03 0.64
CA ILE A 101 -4.34 12.57 -0.40
C ILE A 101 -2.96 13.21 -0.22
N VAL A 102 -2.89 14.53 -0.06
CA VAL A 102 -1.60 15.25 0.07
C VAL A 102 -0.85 14.81 1.32
N ASN A 103 -1.54 14.67 2.45
CA ASN A 103 -0.94 14.16 3.68
C ASN A 103 -0.39 12.74 3.51
N LEU A 104 -1.19 11.82 2.93
CA LEU A 104 -0.76 10.45 2.68
C LEU A 104 0.42 10.38 1.71
N VAL A 105 0.39 11.13 0.61
CA VAL A 105 1.51 11.19 -0.34
C VAL A 105 2.79 11.62 0.36
N TYR A 106 2.74 12.73 1.14
CA TYR A 106 3.89 13.22 1.88
C TYR A 106 4.43 12.16 2.86
N LEU A 107 3.57 11.60 3.70
CA LEU A 107 3.92 10.59 4.69
C LEU A 107 4.54 9.34 4.03
N LEU A 108 3.93 8.87 2.96
CA LEU A 108 4.27 7.60 2.33
C LEU A 108 5.51 7.69 1.42
N ASP A 109 5.74 8.84 0.78
CA ASP A 109 6.98 9.10 0.05
C ASP A 109 8.18 9.06 0.99
N TYR A 110 8.12 9.75 2.13
CA TYR A 110 9.19 9.68 3.16
C TYR A 110 9.33 8.27 3.72
N SER A 111 8.22 7.56 3.96
CA SER A 111 8.27 6.18 4.44
C SER A 111 9.03 5.26 3.48
N SER A 112 8.88 5.45 2.16
CA SER A 112 9.61 4.67 1.16
C SER A 112 11.11 4.94 1.17
N ILE A 113 11.52 6.20 1.37
CA ILE A 113 12.93 6.61 1.49
C ILE A 113 13.54 6.02 2.78
N TYR A 114 12.85 6.17 3.92
CA TYR A 114 13.32 5.58 5.17
C TYR A 114 13.43 4.06 5.10
N HIS A 115 12.48 3.40 4.43
CA HIS A 115 12.56 1.96 4.20
C HIS A 115 13.81 1.59 3.40
N ALA A 116 14.14 2.33 2.33
CA ALA A 116 15.35 2.11 1.55
C ALA A 116 16.61 2.25 2.42
N VAL A 117 16.72 3.35 3.17
CA VAL A 117 17.87 3.62 4.05
C VAL A 117 18.04 2.53 5.12
N LEU A 118 16.96 2.12 5.78
CA LEU A 118 16.99 1.06 6.81
C LEU A 118 17.42 -0.29 6.25
N ASN A 119 17.15 -0.55 4.97
CA ASN A 119 17.57 -1.77 4.27
C ASN A 119 18.90 -1.59 3.52
N ARG A 120 19.61 -0.47 3.71
CA ARG A 120 20.90 -0.17 3.06
C ARG A 120 20.79 -0.14 1.52
N ILE A 121 19.65 0.27 1.01
CA ILE A 121 19.37 0.46 -0.41
C ILE A 121 19.54 1.95 -0.73
N ASP A 122 20.39 2.27 -1.71
CA ASP A 122 20.46 3.64 -2.23
C ASP A 122 19.20 3.91 -3.09
N PRO A 123 18.35 4.89 -2.71
CA PRO A 123 17.15 5.20 -3.48
C PRO A 123 17.45 5.92 -4.81
N SER A 124 18.61 6.57 -4.94
CA SER A 124 18.94 7.46 -6.06
C SER A 124 19.09 6.75 -7.42
N PRO A 125 19.77 5.59 -7.56
CA PRO A 125 19.98 4.99 -8.86
C PRO A 125 18.69 4.43 -9.47
N VAL A 126 18.42 4.78 -10.73
CA VAL A 126 17.25 4.30 -11.49
C VAL A 126 17.66 3.62 -12.80
N LYS A 127 18.73 2.85 -12.77
CA LYS A 127 19.36 2.20 -13.95
C LYS A 127 18.37 1.47 -14.87
N ALA A 128 17.34 0.84 -14.32
CA ALA A 128 16.31 0.18 -15.11
C ALA A 128 15.47 1.18 -15.94
N ILE A 129 15.20 2.36 -15.37
CA ILE A 129 14.52 3.44 -16.10
C ILE A 129 15.42 3.98 -17.20
N ASP A 130 16.71 4.18 -16.93
CA ASP A 130 17.69 4.65 -17.93
C ASP A 130 17.84 3.65 -19.08
N PHE A 131 17.83 2.34 -18.75
CA PHE A 131 17.83 1.28 -19.76
C PHE A 131 16.61 1.36 -20.69
N VAL A 132 15.41 1.58 -20.16
CA VAL A 132 14.19 1.74 -20.98
C VAL A 132 14.26 3.02 -21.81
N LYS A 133 14.59 4.17 -21.18
CA LYS A 133 14.66 5.48 -21.85
C LYS A 133 15.69 5.52 -23.01
N SER A 134 16.74 4.74 -22.91
CA SER A 134 17.76 4.69 -23.98
C SER A 134 17.31 3.93 -25.24
N ARG A 135 16.10 3.32 -25.24
CA ARG A 135 15.57 2.49 -26.31
C ARG A 135 14.25 3.00 -26.92
N ILE A 136 13.70 4.09 -26.36
CA ILE A 136 12.52 4.80 -26.89
C ILE A 136 12.89 6.20 -27.34
#